data_08e9dae6e6adec958c17d3659eb0c7c9
#
_entry.id   08e9dae6e6adec958c17d3659eb0c7c9
#
_cell.length_a   1.000
_cell.length_b   1.000
_cell.length_c   1.000
_cell.angle_alpha   90.00
_cell.angle_beta   90.00
_cell.angle_gamma   90.00
#
_symmetry.space_group_name_H-M   'P 1'
#
loop_
_entity.id
_entity.type
_entity.pdbx_description
1 polymer ?
#
loop_
_entity_poly.entity_id
_entity_poly.type
_entity_poly.pdbx_seq_one_letter_code
_entity_poly.pdbx_strand_id
1 'polypeptide(L)'
;TILNLLDNLFLIRILIPLNIKLDDHPEWMSVGIKNFDTQHQLIKLNEHLKSFQRELTNFDETSDYTQWQNLSLNWATLYSKCYFQKSLHLLEKTNEEINDKFSNWAGQKYWLLRSQLSNSPIMVHNIFDYLNKQKQDSKIALIVMDGMSLSQWQIIKEIMNELKPQIKDDTKTIFAWIP
;
A
#
# COMPACT_ATOMS: atom_id res chain seq x y z
N THR A 1 -26.86 -0.66 2.04
CA THR A 1 -27.47 -1.91 1.53
C THR A 1 -26.78 -3.11 2.17
N ILE A 2 -27.44 -4.28 2.22
CA ILE A 2 -26.89 -5.54 2.75
C ILE A 2 -25.60 -5.93 1.99
N LEU A 3 -25.52 -5.64 0.71
CA LEU A 3 -24.34 -5.91 -0.13
C LEU A 3 -23.10 -5.17 0.37
N ASN A 4 -23.21 -3.90 0.70
CA ASN A 4 -22.07 -3.14 1.25
C ASN A 4 -21.63 -3.67 2.63
N LEU A 5 -22.55 -4.25 3.40
CA LEU A 5 -22.22 -4.90 4.66
C LEU A 5 -21.44 -6.20 4.43
N LEU A 6 -21.85 -7.02 3.46
CA LEU A 6 -21.16 -8.24 3.09
C LEU A 6 -19.76 -7.92 2.55
N ASP A 7 -19.62 -6.95 1.65
CA ASP A 7 -18.34 -6.48 1.14
C ASP A 7 -17.40 -6.07 2.28
N ASN A 8 -17.90 -5.32 3.25
CA ASN A 8 -17.13 -4.92 4.43
C ASN A 8 -16.73 -6.12 5.30
N LEU A 9 -17.62 -7.11 5.51
CA LEU A 9 -17.30 -8.29 6.30
C LEU A 9 -16.18 -9.16 5.65
N PHE A 10 -16.14 -9.24 4.33
CA PHE A 10 -15.03 -9.87 3.60
C PHE A 10 -13.77 -9.02 3.65
N LEU A 11 -13.90 -7.69 3.55
CA LEU A 11 -12.78 -6.75 3.58
C LEU A 11 -12.05 -6.77 4.93
N ILE A 12 -12.82 -6.81 6.05
CA ILE A 12 -12.27 -6.91 7.42
C ILE A 12 -12.01 -8.35 7.85
N ARG A 13 -12.15 -9.33 6.94
CA ARG A 13 -11.85 -10.75 7.12
C ARG A 13 -12.67 -11.47 8.22
N ILE A 14 -13.83 -10.96 8.57
CA ILE A 14 -14.81 -11.72 9.38
C ILE A 14 -15.37 -12.88 8.55
N LEU A 15 -15.58 -12.66 7.24
CA LEU A 15 -15.94 -13.70 6.30
C LEU A 15 -14.71 -14.03 5.43
N ILE A 16 -14.50 -15.31 5.17
CA ILE A 16 -13.40 -15.79 4.32
C ILE A 16 -14.01 -16.29 2.99
N PRO A 17 -13.54 -15.77 1.84
CA PRO A 17 -14.02 -16.22 0.55
C PRO A 17 -13.73 -17.70 0.31
N LEU A 18 -14.70 -18.45 -0.20
CA LEU A 18 -14.57 -19.87 -0.53
C LEU A 18 -13.89 -20.04 -1.88
N ASN A 19 -12.98 -21.03 -1.96
CA ASN A 19 -12.31 -21.43 -3.19
C ASN A 19 -13.16 -22.48 -3.92
N ILE A 20 -14.27 -22.05 -4.53
CA ILE A 20 -15.18 -22.92 -5.28
C ILE A 20 -15.42 -22.32 -6.66
N LYS A 21 -15.61 -23.20 -7.67
CA LYS A 21 -16.14 -22.81 -8.97
C LYS A 21 -17.66 -22.97 -8.92
N LEU A 22 -18.36 -21.88 -9.15
CA LEU A 22 -19.81 -21.88 -9.38
C LEU A 22 -20.02 -21.34 -10.79
N ASP A 23 -20.57 -22.18 -11.65
CA ASP A 23 -20.77 -21.84 -13.07
C ASP A 23 -21.96 -20.89 -13.28
N ASP A 24 -22.88 -20.81 -12.32
CA ASP A 24 -24.00 -19.89 -12.34
C ASP A 24 -24.33 -19.43 -10.91
N HIS A 25 -24.12 -18.16 -10.61
CA HIS A 25 -24.42 -17.59 -9.31
C HIS A 25 -24.79 -16.09 -9.42
N PRO A 26 -25.65 -15.59 -8.56
CA PRO A 26 -25.95 -14.16 -8.52
C PRO A 26 -24.71 -13.31 -8.26
N GLU A 27 -24.62 -12.15 -8.89
CA GLU A 27 -23.46 -11.23 -8.83
C GLU A 27 -23.04 -10.89 -7.39
N TRP A 28 -23.97 -10.80 -6.46
CA TRP A 28 -23.70 -10.50 -5.05
C TRP A 28 -22.94 -11.63 -4.31
N MET A 29 -23.00 -12.89 -4.81
CA MET A 29 -22.24 -14.00 -4.22
C MET A 29 -20.77 -13.97 -4.59
N SER A 30 -20.41 -13.21 -5.60
CA SER A 30 -19.07 -13.14 -6.16
C SER A 30 -18.02 -12.69 -5.16
N VAL A 31 -18.37 -11.83 -4.22
CA VAL A 31 -17.49 -11.36 -3.15
C VAL A 31 -17.04 -12.51 -2.23
N GLY A 32 -17.88 -13.55 -2.10
CA GLY A 32 -17.62 -14.73 -1.29
C GLY A 32 -16.86 -15.85 -2.02
N ILE A 33 -16.45 -15.66 -3.27
CA ILE A 33 -15.80 -16.70 -4.09
C ILE A 33 -14.37 -16.25 -4.46
N LYS A 34 -13.35 -17.04 -4.06
CA LYS A 34 -11.93 -16.73 -4.31
C LYS A 34 -11.53 -16.76 -5.79
N ASN A 35 -12.20 -17.54 -6.62
CA ASN A 35 -11.93 -17.71 -8.06
C ASN A 35 -12.87 -16.84 -8.91
N PHE A 36 -13.11 -15.63 -8.47
CA PHE A 36 -14.01 -14.78 -9.16
C PHE A 36 -13.43 -14.29 -10.49
N ASP A 37 -14.31 -14.20 -11.47
CA ASP A 37 -14.09 -13.82 -12.85
C ASP A 37 -12.93 -12.82 -13.04
N THR A 38 -11.90 -13.25 -13.77
CA THR A 38 -10.72 -12.44 -14.12
C THR A 38 -11.13 -11.08 -14.69
N GLN A 39 -12.28 -11.03 -15.36
CA GLN A 39 -12.82 -9.80 -15.95
C GLN A 39 -13.30 -8.82 -14.87
N HIS A 40 -13.97 -9.30 -13.82
CA HIS A 40 -14.40 -8.44 -12.71
C HIS A 40 -13.23 -7.89 -11.90
N GLN A 41 -12.21 -8.71 -11.67
CA GLN A 41 -10.98 -8.27 -11.01
C GLN A 41 -10.24 -7.21 -11.83
N LEU A 42 -10.21 -7.34 -13.16
CA LEU A 42 -9.63 -6.34 -14.05
C LEU A 42 -10.43 -5.03 -14.05
N ILE A 43 -11.76 -5.09 -13.98
CA ILE A 43 -12.61 -3.91 -13.86
C ILE A 43 -12.29 -3.16 -12.57
N LYS A 44 -12.28 -3.84 -11.41
CA LYS A 44 -11.93 -3.24 -10.11
C LYS A 44 -10.50 -2.69 -10.09
N LEU A 45 -9.57 -3.37 -10.74
CA LEU A 45 -8.19 -2.89 -10.87
C LEU A 45 -8.12 -1.59 -11.68
N ASN A 46 -8.83 -1.54 -12.81
CA ASN A 46 -8.89 -0.33 -13.65
C ASN A 46 -9.57 0.85 -12.93
N GLU A 47 -10.60 0.60 -12.14
CA GLU A 47 -11.24 1.64 -11.31
C GLU A 47 -10.26 2.17 -10.25
N HIS A 48 -9.51 1.27 -9.60
CA HIS A 48 -8.49 1.66 -8.64
C HIS A 48 -7.37 2.47 -9.30
N LEU A 49 -6.90 2.05 -10.48
CA LEU A 49 -5.90 2.80 -11.26
C LEU A 49 -6.41 4.20 -11.63
N LYS A 50 -7.64 4.32 -12.11
CA LYS A 50 -8.24 5.63 -12.42
C LYS A 50 -8.37 6.52 -11.18
N SER A 51 -8.75 5.94 -10.04
CA SER A 51 -8.82 6.66 -8.77
C SER A 51 -7.44 7.18 -8.34
N PHE A 52 -6.43 6.32 -8.42
CA PHE A 52 -5.04 6.68 -8.14
C PHE A 52 -4.53 7.80 -9.07
N GLN A 53 -4.79 7.70 -10.37
CA GLN A 53 -4.41 8.72 -11.34
C GLN A 53 -5.05 10.08 -11.05
N ARG A 54 -6.33 10.09 -10.63
CA ARG A 54 -7.01 11.33 -10.19
C ARG A 54 -6.36 11.90 -8.92
N GLU A 55 -6.00 11.07 -7.96
CA GLU A 55 -5.27 11.49 -6.78
C GLU A 55 -3.93 12.10 -7.18
N LEU A 56 -3.17 11.44 -8.05
CA LEU A 56 -1.86 11.89 -8.54
C LEU A 56 -1.93 13.26 -9.25
N THR A 57 -3.04 13.59 -9.95
CA THR A 57 -3.17 14.91 -10.59
C THR A 57 -3.08 16.08 -9.61
N ASN A 58 -3.44 15.86 -8.34
CA ASN A 58 -3.38 16.89 -7.30
C ASN A 58 -1.99 17.05 -6.67
N PHE A 59 -1.02 16.20 -7.06
CA PHE A 59 0.34 16.28 -6.55
C PHE A 59 1.19 17.25 -7.36
N ASP A 60 1.84 18.15 -6.65
CA ASP A 60 2.76 19.15 -7.18
C ASP A 60 3.90 19.44 -6.20
N GLU A 61 4.65 20.48 -6.47
CA GLU A 61 5.79 20.93 -5.66
C GLU A 61 5.38 21.43 -4.26
N THR A 62 4.10 21.77 -4.05
CA THR A 62 3.57 22.25 -2.77
C THR A 62 3.06 21.12 -1.88
N SER A 63 2.93 19.91 -2.43
CA SER A 63 2.42 18.73 -1.71
C SER A 63 3.22 18.45 -0.44
N ASP A 64 2.52 18.05 0.63
CA ASP A 64 3.16 17.67 1.88
C ASP A 64 3.81 16.29 1.78
N TYR A 65 4.85 16.06 2.57
CA TYR A 65 5.54 14.77 2.62
C TYR A 65 4.63 13.62 3.06
N THR A 66 3.64 13.88 3.91
CA THR A 66 2.65 12.87 4.35
C THR A 66 1.76 12.42 3.21
N GLN A 67 1.45 13.30 2.25
CA GLN A 67 0.71 12.93 1.04
C GLN A 67 1.52 11.96 0.20
N TRP A 68 2.83 12.22 -0.01
CA TRP A 68 3.72 11.31 -0.73
C TRP A 68 3.88 9.96 -0.01
N GLN A 69 3.95 9.95 1.32
CA GLN A 69 3.97 8.72 2.11
C GLN A 69 2.71 7.88 1.88
N ASN A 70 1.53 8.49 1.90
CA ASN A 70 0.26 7.81 1.64
C ASN A 70 0.15 7.34 0.19
N LEU A 71 0.53 8.17 -0.78
CA LEU A 71 0.54 7.81 -2.19
C LEU A 71 1.42 6.59 -2.46
N SER A 72 2.58 6.50 -1.82
CA SER A 72 3.49 5.36 -1.97
C SER A 72 2.88 4.04 -1.47
N LEU A 73 2.09 4.07 -0.39
CA LEU A 73 1.34 2.89 0.09
C LEU A 73 0.24 2.48 -0.88
N ASN A 74 -0.51 3.46 -1.41
CA ASN A 74 -1.53 3.22 -2.42
C ASN A 74 -0.92 2.64 -3.70
N TRP A 75 0.22 3.19 -4.13
CA TRP A 75 0.97 2.68 -5.29
C TRP A 75 1.44 1.26 -5.09
N ALA A 76 2.04 0.94 -3.94
CA ALA A 76 2.51 -0.40 -3.63
C ALA A 76 1.37 -1.43 -3.64
N THR A 77 0.21 -1.05 -3.13
CA THR A 77 -1.00 -1.89 -3.13
C THR A 77 -1.51 -2.11 -4.56
N LEU A 78 -1.54 -1.07 -5.39
CA LEU A 78 -1.94 -1.17 -6.79
C LEU A 78 -0.96 -2.03 -7.58
N TYR A 79 0.34 -1.81 -7.38
CA TYR A 79 1.41 -2.57 -8.02
C TYR A 79 1.32 -4.07 -7.69
N SER A 80 1.14 -4.43 -6.41
CA SER A 80 1.01 -5.83 -6.00
C SER A 80 -0.19 -6.51 -6.67
N LYS A 81 -1.34 -5.83 -6.75
CA LYS A 81 -2.53 -6.35 -7.46
C LYS A 81 -2.27 -6.57 -8.95
N CYS A 82 -1.62 -5.60 -9.62
CA CYS A 82 -1.24 -5.74 -11.02
C CYS A 82 -0.25 -6.88 -11.25
N TYR A 83 0.69 -7.09 -10.33
CA TYR A 83 1.65 -8.19 -10.38
C TYR A 83 0.93 -9.56 -10.37
N PHE A 84 0.03 -9.78 -9.42
CA PHE A 84 -0.74 -11.04 -9.34
C PHE A 84 -1.64 -11.27 -10.55
N GLN A 85 -2.17 -10.20 -11.14
CA GLN A 85 -3.03 -10.29 -12.33
C GLN A 85 -2.25 -10.26 -13.65
N LYS A 86 -0.90 -10.26 -13.60
CA LYS A 86 -0.02 -10.18 -14.79
C LYS A 86 -0.32 -8.98 -15.69
N SER A 87 -0.70 -7.87 -15.09
CA SER A 87 -1.17 -6.64 -15.76
C SER A 87 -0.27 -5.42 -15.48
N LEU A 88 1.02 -5.62 -15.18
CA LEU A 88 1.97 -4.55 -14.87
C LEU A 88 2.11 -3.50 -15.98
N HIS A 89 1.91 -3.90 -17.25
CA HIS A 89 1.93 -2.99 -18.40
C HIS A 89 0.94 -1.82 -18.27
N LEU A 90 -0.15 -1.99 -17.50
CA LEU A 90 -1.13 -0.92 -17.24
C LEU A 90 -0.55 0.22 -16.39
N LEU A 91 0.54 -0.04 -15.67
CA LEU A 91 1.14 0.90 -14.73
C LEU A 91 2.27 1.76 -15.33
N GLU A 92 2.81 1.41 -16.50
CA GLU A 92 4.02 2.03 -17.07
C GLU A 92 3.91 3.55 -17.15
N LYS A 93 2.88 4.06 -17.80
CA LYS A 93 2.65 5.51 -17.94
C LYS A 93 2.46 6.21 -16.58
N THR A 94 1.73 5.59 -15.66
CA THR A 94 1.49 6.16 -14.34
C THR A 94 2.78 6.16 -13.51
N ASN A 95 3.62 5.15 -13.67
CA ASN A 95 4.92 5.08 -13.01
C ASN A 95 5.87 6.19 -13.49
N GLU A 96 5.90 6.48 -14.78
CA GLU A 96 6.66 7.62 -15.32
C GLU A 96 6.17 8.94 -14.72
N GLU A 97 4.86 9.17 -14.69
CA GLU A 97 4.28 10.38 -14.12
C GLU A 97 4.59 10.53 -12.62
N ILE A 98 4.54 9.44 -11.84
CA ILE A 98 4.92 9.46 -10.43
C ILE A 98 6.38 9.88 -10.29
N ASN A 99 7.28 9.26 -11.06
CA ASN A 99 8.71 9.52 -11.00
C ASN A 99 9.03 10.99 -11.32
N ASP A 100 8.41 11.54 -12.36
CA ASP A 100 8.62 12.95 -12.75
C ASP A 100 8.13 13.91 -11.65
N LYS A 101 6.91 13.72 -11.16
CA LYS A 101 6.34 14.56 -10.10
C LYS A 101 7.14 14.44 -8.79
N PHE A 102 7.49 13.21 -8.41
CA PHE A 102 8.27 12.98 -7.19
C PHE A 102 9.67 13.56 -7.28
N SER A 103 10.35 13.43 -8.42
CA SER A 103 11.70 13.99 -8.64
C SER A 103 11.69 15.51 -8.53
N ASN A 104 10.69 16.17 -9.12
CA ASN A 104 10.53 17.62 -9.03
C ASN A 104 10.28 18.06 -7.59
N TRP A 105 9.36 17.40 -6.88
CA TRP A 105 9.08 17.67 -5.48
C TRP A 105 10.30 17.42 -4.58
N ALA A 106 10.96 16.26 -4.74
CA ALA A 106 12.11 15.88 -3.94
C ALA A 106 13.29 16.86 -4.12
N GLY A 107 13.55 17.30 -5.34
CA GLY A 107 14.58 18.29 -5.63
C GLY A 107 14.43 19.59 -4.86
N GLN A 108 13.20 19.96 -4.52
CA GLN A 108 12.91 21.21 -3.79
C GLN A 108 12.74 21.01 -2.27
N LYS A 109 12.16 19.88 -1.86
CA LYS A 109 11.71 19.68 -0.47
C LYS A 109 12.57 18.72 0.34
N TYR A 110 13.36 17.86 -0.31
CA TYR A 110 14.04 16.77 0.36
C TYR A 110 14.96 17.21 1.51
N TRP A 111 15.72 18.27 1.31
CA TRP A 111 16.63 18.79 2.33
C TRP A 111 15.90 19.35 3.58
N LEU A 112 14.65 19.84 3.41
CA LEU A 112 13.81 20.32 4.50
C LEU A 112 13.36 19.17 5.41
N LEU A 113 13.15 17.97 4.86
CA LEU A 113 12.72 16.80 5.64
C LEU A 113 13.71 16.41 6.71
N ARG A 114 15.00 16.68 6.48
CA ARG A 114 16.08 16.36 7.44
C ARG A 114 15.97 17.16 8.74
N SER A 115 15.50 18.39 8.67
CA SER A 115 15.38 19.29 9.82
C SER A 115 13.98 19.33 10.43
N GLN A 116 13.03 18.59 9.85
CA GLN A 116 11.65 18.64 10.30
C GLN A 116 11.46 17.84 11.58
N LEU A 117 10.89 18.48 12.61
CA LEU A 117 10.53 17.84 13.87
C LEU A 117 9.22 17.06 13.70
N SER A 118 9.23 15.79 14.07
CA SER A 118 8.05 14.93 14.06
C SER A 118 8.11 13.90 15.18
N ASN A 119 6.93 13.49 15.67
CA ASN A 119 6.79 12.40 16.64
C ASN A 119 6.99 11.01 15.99
N SER A 120 7.02 10.95 14.67
CA SER A 120 7.26 9.73 13.88
C SER A 120 8.47 9.97 12.98
N PRO A 121 9.30 8.94 12.71
CA PRO A 121 10.45 9.14 11.83
C PRO A 121 10.00 9.53 10.42
N ILE A 122 10.57 10.60 9.89
CA ILE A 122 10.34 11.03 8.49
C ILE A 122 11.43 10.46 7.60
N MET A 123 12.66 10.38 8.11
CA MET A 123 13.83 9.91 7.41
C MET A 123 14.40 8.65 8.08
N VAL A 124 15.05 7.79 7.30
CA VAL A 124 15.66 6.53 7.77
C VAL A 124 16.60 6.76 8.97
N HIS A 125 17.39 7.83 8.97
CA HIS A 125 18.32 8.10 10.08
C HIS A 125 17.63 8.44 11.41
N ASN A 126 16.33 8.76 11.41
CA ASN A 126 15.57 9.03 12.63
C ASN A 126 15.02 7.75 13.31
N ILE A 127 15.15 6.58 12.66
CA ILE A 127 14.56 5.33 13.17
C ILE A 127 15.12 4.95 14.53
N PHE A 128 16.45 5.02 14.72
CA PHE A 128 17.06 4.62 15.97
C PHE A 128 16.62 5.47 17.15
N ASP A 129 16.55 6.80 16.97
CA ASP A 129 16.07 7.71 18.01
C ASP A 129 14.59 7.46 18.35
N TYR A 130 13.79 7.18 17.34
CA TYR A 130 12.39 6.80 17.52
C TYR A 130 12.25 5.50 18.32
N LEU A 131 12.97 4.45 17.93
CA LEU A 131 12.93 3.16 18.62
C LEU A 131 13.46 3.26 20.06
N ASN A 132 14.50 4.07 20.31
CA ASN A 132 15.00 4.30 21.66
C ASN A 132 13.95 4.96 22.57
N LYS A 133 13.14 5.88 22.03
CA LYS A 133 12.04 6.48 22.79
C LYS A 133 10.92 5.47 23.09
N GLN A 134 10.65 4.54 22.16
CA GLN A 134 9.62 3.51 22.34
C GLN A 134 10.06 2.37 23.29
N LYS A 135 11.36 2.22 23.54
CA LYS A 135 11.94 1.11 24.33
C LYS A 135 11.58 1.18 25.81
N GLN A 136 11.08 2.27 26.34
CA GLN A 136 10.92 2.50 27.77
C GLN A 136 10.05 1.44 28.45
N ASP A 137 9.09 0.80 27.75
CA ASP A 137 8.14 -0.17 28.31
C ASP A 137 8.05 -1.51 27.57
N SER A 138 8.87 -1.76 26.54
CA SER A 138 8.75 -2.97 25.73
C SER A 138 10.07 -3.47 25.16
N LYS A 139 10.12 -4.78 24.84
CA LYS A 139 11.23 -5.36 24.10
C LYS A 139 11.06 -5.06 22.63
N ILE A 140 12.08 -4.50 21.99
CA ILE A 140 12.09 -4.15 20.58
C ILE A 140 13.12 -5.01 19.85
N ALA A 141 12.72 -5.61 18.73
CA ALA A 141 13.62 -6.25 17.77
C ALA A 141 13.55 -5.46 16.44
N LEU A 142 14.71 -5.03 15.94
CA LEU A 142 14.82 -4.39 14.63
C LEU A 142 15.28 -5.43 13.61
N ILE A 143 14.47 -5.65 12.58
CA ILE A 143 14.81 -6.51 11.45
C ILE A 143 14.95 -5.60 10.23
N VAL A 144 16.12 -5.63 9.59
CA VAL A 144 16.41 -4.87 8.37
C VAL A 144 16.40 -5.82 7.18
N MET A 145 15.56 -5.52 6.19
CA MET A 145 15.50 -6.25 4.92
C MET A 145 15.90 -5.30 3.79
N ASP A 146 17.15 -5.38 3.40
CA ASP A 146 17.68 -4.56 2.31
C ASP A 146 17.16 -5.04 0.95
N GLY A 147 16.94 -4.10 0.01
CA GLY A 147 16.46 -4.39 -1.35
C GLY A 147 15.00 -4.85 -1.46
N MET A 148 14.25 -4.88 -0.37
CA MET A 148 12.83 -5.23 -0.41
C MET A 148 11.98 -4.03 -0.79
N SER A 149 11.20 -4.15 -1.88
CA SER A 149 10.25 -3.11 -2.28
C SER A 149 9.02 -3.06 -1.37
N LEU A 150 8.37 -1.91 -1.31
CA LEU A 150 7.13 -1.74 -0.54
C LEU A 150 5.99 -2.64 -1.06
N SER A 151 5.95 -2.92 -2.37
CA SER A 151 5.00 -3.87 -2.95
C SER A 151 5.25 -5.31 -2.51
N GLN A 152 6.52 -5.73 -2.40
CA GLN A 152 6.87 -7.04 -1.83
C GLN A 152 6.48 -7.13 -0.35
N TRP A 153 6.69 -6.04 0.42
CA TRP A 153 6.21 -5.98 1.79
C TRP A 153 4.70 -6.17 1.91
N GLN A 154 3.89 -5.57 1.01
CA GLN A 154 2.45 -5.76 1.02
C GLN A 154 2.06 -7.24 0.84
N ILE A 155 2.75 -7.96 -0.03
CA ILE A 155 2.53 -9.40 -0.25
C ILE A 155 2.87 -10.19 1.02
N ILE A 156 4.04 -9.92 1.61
CA ILE A 156 4.49 -10.59 2.85
C ILE A 156 3.48 -10.34 3.97
N LYS A 157 3.02 -9.11 4.11
CA LYS A 157 2.01 -8.71 5.10
C LYS A 157 0.70 -9.46 4.93
N GLU A 158 0.20 -9.64 3.71
CA GLU A 158 -1.00 -10.44 3.45
C GLU A 158 -0.81 -11.89 3.90
N ILE A 159 0.32 -12.50 3.55
CA ILE A 159 0.66 -13.87 3.97
C ILE A 159 0.79 -13.97 5.50
N MET A 160 1.46 -13.00 6.13
CA MET A 160 1.60 -12.97 7.59
C MET A 160 0.25 -12.87 8.29
N ASN A 161 -0.66 -12.06 7.78
CA ASN A 161 -2.01 -11.91 8.33
C ASN A 161 -2.85 -13.20 8.17
N GLU A 162 -2.63 -13.97 7.10
CA GLU A 162 -3.28 -15.26 6.92
C GLU A 162 -2.75 -16.31 7.92
N LEU A 163 -1.42 -16.36 8.10
CA LEU A 163 -0.77 -17.38 8.94
C LEU A 163 -0.84 -17.05 10.44
N LYS A 164 -0.81 -15.78 10.80
CA LYS A 164 -0.71 -15.28 12.17
C LYS A 164 -1.57 -14.01 12.36
N PRO A 165 -2.90 -14.13 12.36
CA PRO A 165 -3.82 -12.99 12.41
C PRO A 165 -3.72 -12.17 13.71
N GLN A 166 -3.07 -12.71 14.76
CA GLN A 166 -2.81 -12.00 16.00
C GLN A 166 -1.68 -10.95 15.90
N ILE A 167 -0.87 -10.98 14.84
CA ILE A 167 0.15 -9.96 14.60
C ILE A 167 -0.53 -8.71 14.07
N LYS A 168 -0.44 -7.61 14.85
CA LYS A 168 -0.91 -6.30 14.38
C LYS A 168 0.20 -5.64 13.58
N ASP A 169 -0.13 -5.12 12.42
CA ASP A 169 0.79 -4.32 11.61
C ASP A 169 0.42 -2.83 11.64
N ASP A 170 1.43 -1.97 11.62
CA ASP A 170 1.31 -0.53 11.39
C ASP A 170 2.39 -0.14 10.39
N THR A 171 2.06 -0.23 9.09
CA THR A 171 2.99 0.07 8.02
C THR A 171 3.06 1.58 7.77
N LYS A 172 4.25 2.15 7.92
CA LYS A 172 4.55 3.55 7.61
C LYS A 172 5.68 3.63 6.60
N THR A 173 5.60 4.59 5.71
CA THR A 173 6.66 4.90 4.76
C THR A 173 7.49 6.05 5.28
N ILE A 174 8.80 5.99 5.04
CA ILE A 174 9.77 7.02 5.38
C ILE A 174 10.71 7.24 4.21
N PHE A 175 11.37 8.38 4.18
CA PHE A 175 12.31 8.72 3.12
C PHE A 175 13.70 8.19 3.45
N ALA A 176 14.38 7.63 2.45
CA ALA A 176 15.79 7.27 2.52
C ALA A 176 16.64 8.35 1.83
N TRP A 177 17.84 8.61 2.33
CA TRP A 177 18.85 9.35 1.58
C TRP A 177 19.51 8.38 0.60
N ILE A 178 19.32 8.62 -0.68
CA ILE A 178 20.09 7.97 -1.73
C ILE A 178 21.05 9.04 -2.27
N PRO A 179 22.38 8.89 -2.06
CA PRO A 179 23.35 9.83 -2.59
C PRO A 179 23.38 9.84 -4.11
#